data_f10c75c0ae167db0c44ccc0aa3f86f19
#
_entry.id   f10c75c0ae167db0c44ccc0aa3f86f19
#
_cell.length_a   1.000
_cell.length_b   1.000
_cell.length_c   1.000
_cell.angle_alpha   90.00
_cell.angle_beta   90.00
_cell.angle_gamma   90.00
#
_symmetry.space_group_name_H-M   'P 1'
#
loop_
_entity.id
_entity.type
_entity.pdbx_description
1 polymer ?
#
loop_
_entity_poly.entity_id
_entity_poly.type
_entity_poly.pdbx_seq_one_letter_code
_entity_poly.pdbx_strand_id
1 'polypeptide(L)'
;MALLTLVRHGQASYLQNNYDRLSPLGERQARILGEYWLRSGAVFDQVYHGPACRHRQTGEIAGEVFREAGADWPVPVTLAELDEYAGIEVMRTFLPGLMETHEDIRALEAEFRQAADQNHAFRVFDRLFQRVIRMWVDEQLHAPEIESWKHFRERVSRAIESIRGSSVKNGRIAVFTSGGVIGASVGAALHLAPQKTLEVSWTSRNASYTEFLFSKERFSLSSFNNHPHLEQPELLTYR
;
A
#
# COMPACT_ATOMS: atom_id res chain seq x y z
N MET A 1 19.22 -9.24 -14.11
CA MET A 1 17.78 -9.04 -13.87
C MET A 1 17.61 -7.67 -13.21
N ALA A 2 16.53 -6.97 -13.52
CA ALA A 2 16.22 -5.72 -12.87
C ALA A 2 15.53 -5.96 -11.50
N LEU A 3 15.57 -4.96 -10.62
CA LEU A 3 14.98 -4.98 -9.28
C LEU A 3 13.88 -3.92 -9.19
N LEU A 4 12.68 -4.34 -8.82
CA LEU A 4 11.57 -3.46 -8.47
C LEU A 4 11.36 -3.51 -6.96
N THR A 5 11.42 -2.35 -6.31
CA THR A 5 11.19 -2.17 -4.88
C THR A 5 9.89 -1.40 -4.67
N LEU A 6 8.83 -2.07 -4.22
CA LEU A 6 7.57 -1.44 -3.84
C LEU A 6 7.62 -1.05 -2.36
N VAL A 7 7.38 0.22 -2.06
CA VAL A 7 7.38 0.78 -0.71
C VAL A 7 5.95 1.11 -0.30
N ARG A 8 5.48 0.59 0.82
CA ARG A 8 4.27 1.10 1.43
C ARG A 8 4.54 2.48 2.04
N HIS A 9 3.67 3.44 1.79
CA HIS A 9 3.77 4.77 2.37
C HIS A 9 3.98 4.74 3.89
N GLY A 10 4.62 5.76 4.45
CA GLY A 10 4.70 5.98 5.89
C GLY A 10 3.32 6.08 6.53
N GLN A 11 3.25 6.02 7.86
CA GLN A 11 1.96 6.13 8.56
C GLN A 11 1.20 7.39 8.12
N ALA A 12 -0.06 7.22 7.73
CA ALA A 12 -0.93 8.34 7.38
C ALA A 12 -1.59 8.95 8.63
N SER A 13 -2.05 10.20 8.52
CA SER A 13 -2.75 10.93 9.58
C SER A 13 -4.18 10.40 9.78
N TYR A 14 -4.29 9.18 10.32
CA TYR A 14 -5.57 8.54 10.60
C TYR A 14 -6.35 9.36 11.65
N LEU A 15 -7.64 9.62 11.41
CA LEU A 15 -8.53 10.40 12.26
C LEU A 15 -8.30 11.94 12.28
N GLN A 16 -7.45 12.51 11.44
CA GLN A 16 -7.39 13.95 11.21
C GLN A 16 -8.16 14.33 9.93
N ASN A 17 -8.53 15.60 9.80
CA ASN A 17 -9.30 16.11 8.66
C ASN A 17 -8.68 15.89 7.27
N ASN A 18 -7.46 15.35 7.20
CA ASN A 18 -6.77 15.04 5.96
C ASN A 18 -6.01 13.70 6.05
N TYR A 19 -6.75 12.60 5.91
CA TYR A 19 -6.21 11.23 5.93
C TYR A 19 -5.15 10.97 4.84
N ASP A 20 -5.13 11.75 3.77
CA ASP A 20 -4.21 11.52 2.64
C ASP A 20 -2.77 12.02 2.89
N ARG A 21 -2.46 12.59 4.06
CA ARG A 21 -1.11 13.05 4.42
C ARG A 21 -0.43 12.12 5.41
N LEU A 22 0.91 12.13 5.39
CA LEU A 22 1.69 11.45 6.43
C LEU A 22 1.46 12.09 7.80
N SER A 23 1.49 11.26 8.84
CA SER A 23 1.65 11.72 10.22
C SER A 23 3.11 12.11 10.48
N PRO A 24 3.43 12.84 11.57
CA PRO A 24 4.82 13.08 11.96
C PRO A 24 5.64 11.79 12.11
N LEU A 25 5.01 10.69 12.55
CA LEU A 25 5.65 9.38 12.59
C LEU A 25 5.90 8.82 11.19
N GLY A 26 4.94 8.99 10.27
CA GLY A 26 5.10 8.56 8.87
C GLY A 26 6.22 9.31 8.15
N GLU A 27 6.37 10.61 8.40
CA GLU A 27 7.49 11.41 7.88
C GLU A 27 8.83 10.90 8.43
N ARG A 28 8.89 10.61 9.75
CA ARG A 28 10.08 10.01 10.38
C ARG A 28 10.41 8.64 9.76
N GLN A 29 9.41 7.78 9.55
CA GLN A 29 9.60 6.47 8.91
C GLN A 29 10.18 6.61 7.50
N ALA A 30 9.66 7.54 6.69
CA ALA A 30 10.14 7.81 5.34
C ALA A 30 11.59 8.31 5.32
N ARG A 31 11.96 9.19 6.26
CA ARG A 31 13.32 9.70 6.39
C ARG A 31 14.31 8.58 6.77
N ILE A 32 13.95 7.77 7.77
CA ILE A 32 14.75 6.60 8.21
C ILE A 32 14.97 5.61 7.05
N LEU A 33 13.95 5.38 6.21
CA LEU A 33 14.09 4.56 5.00
C LEU A 33 15.12 5.14 4.03
N GLY A 34 15.07 6.44 3.75
CA GLY A 34 16.04 7.14 2.92
C GLY A 34 17.47 7.03 3.47
N GLU A 35 17.65 7.24 4.76
CA GLU A 35 18.94 7.13 5.46
C GLU A 35 19.50 5.70 5.42
N TYR A 36 18.62 4.69 5.60
CA TYR A 36 19.00 3.29 5.48
C TYR A 36 19.48 2.94 4.07
N TRP A 37 18.76 3.36 3.05
CA TRP A 37 19.12 3.11 1.66
C TRP A 37 20.43 3.80 1.29
N LEU A 38 20.60 5.05 1.70
CA LEU A 38 21.85 5.80 1.45
C LEU A 38 23.05 5.08 2.10
N ARG A 39 22.95 4.70 3.39
CA ARG A 39 24.01 3.96 4.09
C ARG A 39 24.32 2.60 3.47
N SER A 40 23.31 1.93 2.92
CA SER A 40 23.50 0.63 2.25
C SER A 40 24.00 0.74 0.81
N GLY A 41 24.25 1.94 0.32
CA GLY A 41 24.70 2.18 -1.06
C GLY A 41 23.63 1.86 -2.11
N ALA A 42 22.33 1.98 -1.74
CA ALA A 42 21.27 1.79 -2.71
C ALA A 42 21.31 2.89 -3.78
N VAL A 43 21.09 2.50 -5.04
CA VAL A 43 20.99 3.42 -6.20
C VAL A 43 19.70 3.09 -6.90
N PHE A 44 19.02 4.10 -7.43
CA PHE A 44 17.81 3.92 -8.21
C PHE A 44 17.95 4.62 -9.57
N ASP A 45 17.52 3.93 -10.63
CA ASP A 45 17.51 4.48 -12.00
C ASP A 45 16.18 5.18 -12.29
N GLN A 46 15.10 4.75 -11.62
CA GLN A 46 13.76 5.29 -11.80
C GLN A 46 13.01 5.28 -10.46
N VAL A 47 12.21 6.32 -10.25
CA VAL A 47 11.34 6.45 -9.07
C VAL A 47 9.92 6.75 -9.53
N TYR A 48 8.95 6.01 -8.98
CA TYR A 48 7.53 6.23 -9.23
C TYR A 48 6.77 6.39 -7.91
N HIS A 49 5.61 7.02 -7.98
CA HIS A 49 4.65 7.00 -6.88
C HIS A 49 3.20 6.96 -7.39
N GLY A 50 2.31 6.42 -6.57
CA GLY A 50 0.87 6.56 -6.78
C GLY A 50 0.40 8.00 -6.58
N PRO A 51 -0.85 8.33 -6.93
CA PRO A 51 -1.37 9.70 -6.95
C PRO A 51 -1.62 10.27 -5.55
N ALA A 52 -1.79 9.43 -4.53
CA ALA A 52 -2.08 9.87 -3.17
C ALA A 52 -0.95 10.72 -2.58
N CYS A 53 -1.31 11.75 -1.80
CA CYS A 53 -0.36 12.65 -1.18
C CYS A 53 0.65 11.88 -0.28
N ARG A 54 0.19 10.88 0.48
CA ARG A 54 1.04 10.03 1.32
C ARG A 54 2.06 9.22 0.51
N HIS A 55 1.74 8.80 -0.73
CA HIS A 55 2.69 8.11 -1.62
C HIS A 55 3.81 9.07 -2.03
N ARG A 56 3.41 10.24 -2.52
CA ARG A 56 4.34 11.29 -2.94
C ARG A 56 5.23 11.74 -1.79
N GLN A 57 4.66 12.08 -0.63
CA GLN A 57 5.42 12.56 0.53
C GLN A 57 6.45 11.51 0.99
N THR A 58 6.11 10.22 1.00
CA THR A 58 7.08 9.17 1.38
C THR A 58 8.28 9.15 0.43
N GLY A 59 8.04 9.23 -0.88
CA GLY A 59 9.10 9.24 -1.89
C GLY A 59 9.93 10.53 -1.88
N GLU A 60 9.29 11.68 -1.67
CA GLU A 60 9.95 12.99 -1.59
C GLU A 60 10.89 13.06 -0.38
N ILE A 61 10.42 12.66 0.81
CA ILE A 61 11.22 12.67 2.06
C ILE A 61 12.41 11.70 1.94
N ALA A 62 12.20 10.49 1.42
CA ALA A 62 13.31 9.58 1.17
C ALA A 62 14.33 10.16 0.18
N GLY A 63 13.85 10.82 -0.89
CA GLY A 63 14.70 11.48 -1.88
C GLY A 63 15.43 12.72 -1.37
N GLU A 64 14.85 13.46 -0.41
CA GLU A 64 15.51 14.59 0.25
C GLU A 64 16.79 14.14 0.94
N VAL A 65 16.79 12.99 1.61
CA VAL A 65 17.99 12.45 2.26
C VAL A 65 19.12 12.21 1.26
N PHE A 66 18.80 11.69 0.06
CA PHE A 66 19.80 11.52 -1.00
C PHE A 66 20.35 12.85 -1.50
N ARG A 67 19.47 13.82 -1.76
CA ARG A 67 19.88 15.16 -2.23
C ARG A 67 20.69 15.92 -1.18
N GLU A 68 20.33 15.84 0.09
CA GLU A 68 21.09 16.44 1.20
C GLU A 68 22.52 15.89 1.30
N ALA A 69 22.71 14.63 0.93
CA ALA A 69 24.01 13.95 0.89
C ALA A 69 24.78 14.15 -0.45
N GLY A 70 24.20 14.89 -1.42
CA GLY A 70 24.79 15.05 -2.75
C GLY A 70 24.73 13.78 -3.61
N ALA A 71 23.86 12.82 -3.27
CA ALA A 71 23.64 11.60 -4.03
C ALA A 71 22.50 11.76 -5.04
N ASP A 72 22.55 10.99 -6.13
CA ASP A 72 21.53 11.04 -7.17
C ASP A 72 20.20 10.46 -6.69
N TRP A 73 19.11 11.16 -7.02
CA TRP A 73 17.75 10.72 -6.86
C TRP A 73 16.95 11.06 -8.12
N PRO A 74 16.43 10.07 -8.85
CA PRO A 74 15.64 10.30 -10.05
C PRO A 74 14.41 11.16 -9.79
N VAL A 75 14.02 11.97 -10.77
CA VAL A 75 12.76 12.74 -10.71
C VAL A 75 11.60 11.76 -10.67
N PRO A 76 10.76 11.77 -9.63
CA PRO A 76 9.66 10.82 -9.51
C PRO A 76 8.58 11.02 -10.56
N VAL A 77 8.03 9.92 -11.08
CA VAL A 77 6.90 9.92 -12.01
C VAL A 77 5.63 9.43 -11.29
N THR A 78 4.54 10.18 -11.42
CA THR A 78 3.23 9.77 -10.90
C THR A 78 2.55 8.81 -11.86
N LEU A 79 2.10 7.66 -11.35
CA LEU A 79 1.24 6.72 -12.08
C LEU A 79 -0.09 6.55 -11.33
N ALA A 80 -1.18 6.95 -11.98
CA ALA A 80 -2.53 6.88 -11.39
C ALA A 80 -2.94 5.44 -11.06
N GLU A 81 -2.46 4.48 -11.83
CA GLU A 81 -2.73 3.06 -11.66
C GLU A 81 -2.13 2.46 -10.37
N LEU A 82 -1.22 3.17 -9.71
CA LEU A 82 -0.62 2.79 -8.42
C LEU A 82 -1.41 3.29 -7.20
N ASP A 83 -2.65 3.76 -7.41
CA ASP A 83 -3.51 4.14 -6.29
C ASP A 83 -4.06 2.93 -5.54
N GLU A 84 -4.42 3.17 -4.27
CA GLU A 84 -5.06 2.14 -3.43
C GLU A 84 -6.46 1.79 -3.96
N TYR A 85 -6.99 0.62 -3.62
CA TYR A 85 -8.40 0.33 -3.84
C TYR A 85 -9.29 1.22 -2.97
N ALA A 86 -10.46 1.54 -3.49
CA ALA A 86 -11.39 2.51 -2.89
C ALA A 86 -12.17 1.89 -1.70
N GLY A 87 -11.47 1.36 -0.69
CA GLY A 87 -12.08 0.62 0.41
C GLY A 87 -13.10 1.41 1.23
N ILE A 88 -12.90 2.72 1.40
CA ILE A 88 -13.87 3.59 2.11
C ILE A 88 -15.13 3.78 1.27
N GLU A 89 -15.00 3.93 -0.05
CA GLU A 89 -16.13 4.02 -0.97
C GLU A 89 -16.92 2.72 -1.00
N VAL A 90 -16.25 1.56 -1.00
CA VAL A 90 -16.88 0.24 -0.84
C VAL A 90 -17.70 0.19 0.44
N MET A 91 -17.11 0.59 1.58
CA MET A 91 -17.84 0.66 2.85
C MET A 91 -19.06 1.60 2.76
N ARG A 92 -18.87 2.81 2.26
CA ARG A 92 -19.95 3.82 2.17
C ARG A 92 -21.11 3.35 1.31
N THR A 93 -20.81 2.68 0.18
CA THR A 93 -21.81 2.21 -0.78
C THR A 93 -22.57 1.00 -0.26
N PHE A 94 -21.90 0.01 0.28
CA PHE A 94 -22.52 -1.28 0.56
C PHE A 94 -22.96 -1.49 2.01
N LEU A 95 -22.31 -0.84 2.99
CA LEU A 95 -22.59 -1.05 4.41
C LEU A 95 -24.09 -0.85 4.78
N PRO A 96 -24.80 0.20 4.28
CA PRO A 96 -26.21 0.38 4.64
C PRO A 96 -27.08 -0.82 4.28
N GLY A 97 -26.99 -1.33 3.06
CA GLY A 97 -27.74 -2.51 2.62
C GLY A 97 -27.31 -3.81 3.29
N LEU A 98 -26.01 -3.95 3.60
CA LEU A 98 -25.50 -5.10 4.31
C LEU A 98 -26.00 -5.17 5.76
N MET A 99 -26.21 -4.05 6.43
CA MET A 99 -26.80 -4.02 7.77
C MET A 99 -28.27 -4.50 7.80
N GLU A 100 -28.99 -4.39 6.70
CA GLU A 100 -30.35 -4.91 6.61
C GLU A 100 -30.40 -6.44 6.52
N THR A 101 -29.39 -7.04 5.86
CA THR A 101 -29.39 -8.44 5.47
C THR A 101 -28.42 -9.33 6.25
N HIS A 102 -27.42 -8.74 6.94
CA HIS A 102 -26.35 -9.46 7.64
C HIS A 102 -26.31 -9.07 9.12
N GLU A 103 -26.69 -9.99 9.99
CA GLU A 103 -26.75 -9.77 11.44
C GLU A 103 -25.35 -9.53 12.04
N ASP A 104 -24.32 -10.23 11.57
CA ASP A 104 -22.94 -10.07 12.00
C ASP A 104 -22.39 -8.67 11.70
N ILE A 105 -22.72 -8.10 10.54
CA ILE A 105 -22.33 -6.73 10.14
C ILE A 105 -23.08 -5.70 10.99
N ARG A 106 -24.36 -5.89 11.22
CA ARG A 106 -25.18 -5.04 12.08
C ARG A 106 -24.66 -5.01 13.52
N ALA A 107 -24.26 -6.17 14.05
CA ALA A 107 -23.70 -6.28 15.39
C ALA A 107 -22.37 -5.54 15.50
N LEU A 108 -21.47 -5.70 14.51
CA LEU A 108 -20.18 -4.98 14.47
C LEU A 108 -20.36 -3.47 14.37
N GLU A 109 -21.30 -3.01 13.57
CA GLU A 109 -21.60 -1.58 13.43
C GLU A 109 -22.19 -0.99 14.73
N ALA A 110 -23.07 -1.71 15.40
CA ALA A 110 -23.60 -1.31 16.70
C ALA A 110 -22.50 -1.27 17.78
N GLU A 111 -21.58 -2.27 17.81
CA GLU A 111 -20.41 -2.28 18.68
C GLU A 111 -19.49 -1.08 18.40
N PHE A 112 -19.27 -0.75 17.12
CA PHE A 112 -18.47 0.41 16.73
C PHE A 112 -19.03 1.72 17.25
N ARG A 113 -20.36 1.94 17.12
CA ARG A 113 -21.04 3.14 17.64
C ARG A 113 -21.00 3.25 19.17
N GLN A 114 -20.95 2.13 19.87
CA GLN A 114 -20.94 2.06 21.33
C GLN A 114 -19.52 1.98 21.92
N ALA A 115 -18.48 2.02 21.07
CA ALA A 115 -17.12 1.88 21.53
C ALA A 115 -16.71 2.96 22.54
N ALA A 116 -16.22 2.52 23.70
CA ALA A 116 -15.94 3.40 24.84
C ALA A 116 -14.69 4.28 24.64
N ASP A 117 -13.78 3.88 23.80
CA ASP A 117 -12.53 4.57 23.50
C ASP A 117 -12.10 4.39 22.04
N GLN A 118 -11.14 5.22 21.59
CA GLN A 118 -10.64 5.19 20.21
C GLN A 118 -9.99 3.88 19.82
N ASN A 119 -9.27 3.21 20.73
CA ASN A 119 -8.61 1.95 20.44
C ASN A 119 -9.63 0.82 20.23
N HIS A 120 -10.69 0.80 21.02
CA HIS A 120 -11.80 -0.12 20.83
C HIS A 120 -12.53 0.18 19.52
N ALA A 121 -12.92 1.42 19.28
CA ALA A 121 -13.55 1.84 18.04
C ALA A 121 -12.72 1.42 16.80
N PHE A 122 -11.40 1.62 16.85
CA PHE A 122 -10.51 1.22 15.78
C PHE A 122 -10.52 -0.30 15.52
N ARG A 123 -10.41 -1.12 16.58
CA ARG A 123 -10.42 -2.60 16.41
C ARG A 123 -11.75 -3.10 15.85
N VAL A 124 -12.85 -2.53 16.29
CA VAL A 124 -14.18 -2.92 15.78
C VAL A 124 -14.37 -2.47 14.34
N PHE A 125 -13.99 -1.24 14.02
CA PHE A 125 -14.00 -0.75 12.64
C PHE A 125 -13.14 -1.62 11.71
N ASP A 126 -11.96 -2.03 12.18
CA ASP A 126 -11.08 -2.91 11.39
C ASP A 126 -11.75 -4.27 11.08
N ARG A 127 -12.41 -4.88 12.05
CA ARG A 127 -13.18 -6.12 11.84
C ARG A 127 -14.34 -5.92 10.86
N LEU A 128 -15.07 -4.83 11.00
CA LEU A 128 -16.17 -4.48 10.11
C LEU A 128 -15.66 -4.23 8.68
N PHE A 129 -14.61 -3.43 8.55
CA PHE A 129 -13.96 -3.15 7.28
C PHE A 129 -13.48 -4.44 6.60
N GLN A 130 -12.74 -5.29 7.31
CA GLN A 130 -12.27 -6.56 6.77
C GLN A 130 -13.43 -7.46 6.33
N ARG A 131 -14.53 -7.49 7.08
CA ARG A 131 -15.70 -8.30 6.73
C ARG A 131 -16.33 -7.86 5.41
N VAL A 132 -16.54 -6.56 5.23
CA VAL A 132 -17.13 -6.00 4.00
C VAL A 132 -16.16 -6.13 2.81
N ILE A 133 -14.87 -5.81 3.01
CA ILE A 133 -13.88 -5.91 1.93
C ILE A 133 -13.69 -7.35 1.45
N ARG A 134 -13.77 -8.36 2.34
CA ARG A 134 -13.77 -9.77 1.91
C ARG A 134 -14.93 -10.08 0.96
N MET A 135 -16.15 -9.59 1.25
CA MET A 135 -17.31 -9.78 0.37
C MET A 135 -17.10 -9.09 -0.99
N TRP A 136 -16.48 -7.91 -1.02
CA TRP A 136 -16.14 -7.23 -2.26
C TRP A 136 -15.09 -8.02 -3.08
N VAL A 137 -14.07 -8.57 -2.42
CA VAL A 137 -13.04 -9.41 -3.07
C VAL A 137 -13.62 -10.71 -3.60
N ASP A 138 -14.65 -11.28 -2.94
CA ASP A 138 -15.38 -12.46 -3.39
C ASP A 138 -16.43 -12.17 -4.47
N GLU A 139 -16.44 -10.94 -5.00
CA GLU A 139 -17.38 -10.49 -6.03
C GLU A 139 -18.87 -10.64 -5.62
N GLN A 140 -19.17 -10.57 -4.31
CA GLN A 140 -20.53 -10.55 -3.79
C GLN A 140 -21.18 -9.15 -3.82
N LEU A 141 -20.35 -8.10 -3.98
CA LEU A 141 -20.76 -6.69 -3.96
C LEU A 141 -20.45 -6.06 -5.31
N HIS A 142 -21.49 -5.55 -5.97
CA HIS A 142 -21.37 -4.90 -7.29
C HIS A 142 -22.12 -3.58 -7.32
N ALA A 143 -21.44 -2.53 -7.74
CA ALA A 143 -22.03 -1.24 -8.09
C ALA A 143 -21.24 -0.65 -9.26
N PRO A 144 -21.92 -0.06 -10.28
CA PRO A 144 -21.24 0.43 -11.50
C PRO A 144 -20.17 1.50 -11.21
N GLU A 145 -20.36 2.28 -10.16
CA GLU A 145 -19.45 3.36 -9.72
C GLU A 145 -18.27 2.87 -8.89
N ILE A 146 -18.27 1.61 -8.44
CA ILE A 146 -17.21 1.03 -7.60
C ILE A 146 -16.31 0.12 -8.43
N GLU A 147 -15.01 0.40 -8.45
CA GLU A 147 -14.03 -0.48 -9.06
C GLU A 147 -14.13 -1.89 -8.45
N SER A 148 -14.24 -2.94 -9.25
CA SER A 148 -14.22 -4.32 -8.74
C SER A 148 -12.79 -4.72 -8.33
N TRP A 149 -12.67 -5.73 -7.45
CA TRP A 149 -11.38 -6.31 -7.09
C TRP A 149 -10.58 -6.80 -8.30
N LYS A 150 -11.27 -7.37 -9.28
CA LYS A 150 -10.67 -7.81 -10.54
C LYS A 150 -10.05 -6.63 -11.30
N HIS A 151 -10.81 -5.54 -11.50
CA HIS A 151 -10.34 -4.35 -12.21
C HIS A 151 -9.19 -3.66 -11.47
N PHE A 152 -9.23 -3.60 -10.13
CA PHE A 152 -8.12 -3.12 -9.33
C PHE A 152 -6.84 -3.90 -9.61
N ARG A 153 -6.89 -5.25 -9.54
CA ARG A 153 -5.72 -6.09 -9.82
C ARG A 153 -5.21 -5.95 -11.25
N GLU A 154 -6.09 -5.85 -12.23
CA GLU A 154 -5.73 -5.61 -13.64
C GLU A 154 -5.07 -4.25 -13.82
N ARG A 155 -5.57 -3.21 -13.15
CA ARG A 155 -4.97 -1.86 -13.15
C ARG A 155 -3.55 -1.89 -12.58
N VAL A 156 -3.36 -2.51 -11.44
CA VAL A 156 -2.03 -2.69 -10.83
C VAL A 156 -1.09 -3.47 -11.74
N SER A 157 -1.58 -4.56 -12.34
CA SER A 157 -0.77 -5.37 -13.28
C SER A 157 -0.29 -4.54 -14.47
N ARG A 158 -1.17 -3.73 -15.08
CA ARG A 158 -0.79 -2.83 -16.18
C ARG A 158 0.29 -1.82 -15.75
N ALA A 159 0.19 -1.24 -14.54
CA ALA A 159 1.22 -0.33 -14.02
C ALA A 159 2.57 -1.03 -13.89
N ILE A 160 2.60 -2.22 -13.28
CA ILE A 160 3.83 -3.00 -13.11
C ILE A 160 4.42 -3.39 -14.47
N GLU A 161 3.60 -3.79 -15.44
CA GLU A 161 4.06 -4.11 -16.79
C GLU A 161 4.63 -2.88 -17.52
N SER A 162 4.01 -1.73 -17.40
CA SER A 162 4.51 -0.46 -17.93
C SER A 162 5.88 -0.10 -17.36
N ILE A 163 6.04 -0.19 -16.04
CA ILE A 163 7.32 0.05 -15.35
C ILE A 163 8.39 -0.94 -15.84
N ARG A 164 8.06 -2.23 -15.94
CA ARG A 164 8.96 -3.26 -16.45
C ARG A 164 9.39 -3.00 -17.89
N GLY A 165 8.45 -2.54 -18.73
CA GLY A 165 8.69 -2.22 -20.14
C GLY A 165 9.59 -0.99 -20.36
N SER A 166 9.56 -0.03 -19.43
CA SER A 166 10.36 1.20 -19.51
C SER A 166 11.73 1.10 -18.78
N SER A 167 11.98 -0.01 -18.07
CA SER A 167 13.20 -0.16 -17.27
C SER A 167 14.44 -0.37 -18.12
N VAL A 168 15.56 0.21 -17.68
CA VAL A 168 16.87 -0.07 -18.26
C VAL A 168 17.33 -1.48 -17.87
N LYS A 169 18.25 -2.05 -18.66
CA LYS A 169 18.82 -3.37 -18.36
C LYS A 169 19.48 -3.37 -16.98
N ASN A 170 19.11 -4.33 -16.14
CA ASN A 170 19.53 -4.41 -14.73
C ASN A 170 19.15 -3.20 -13.87
N GLY A 171 18.11 -2.43 -14.29
CA GLY A 171 17.64 -1.24 -13.59
C GLY A 171 17.14 -1.54 -12.18
N ARG A 172 17.27 -0.55 -11.32
CA ARG A 172 16.77 -0.54 -9.93
C ARG A 172 15.68 0.53 -9.82
N ILE A 173 14.48 0.12 -9.48
CA ILE A 173 13.29 0.96 -9.51
C ILE A 173 12.67 1.00 -8.13
N ALA A 174 12.39 2.21 -7.61
CA ALA A 174 11.60 2.40 -6.41
C ALA A 174 10.18 2.88 -6.77
N VAL A 175 9.17 2.33 -6.10
CA VAL A 175 7.75 2.70 -6.27
C VAL A 175 7.12 2.91 -4.91
N PHE A 176 6.60 4.10 -4.64
CA PHE A 176 5.92 4.44 -3.40
C PHE A 176 4.41 4.34 -3.60
N THR A 177 3.76 3.47 -2.82
CA THR A 177 2.34 3.13 -3.00
C THR A 177 1.70 2.64 -1.70
N SER A 178 0.60 1.92 -1.79
CA SER A 178 -0.18 1.40 -0.66
C SER A 178 -0.14 -0.12 -0.54
N GLY A 179 -0.65 -0.63 0.58
CA GLY A 179 -0.67 -2.06 0.89
C GLY A 179 -1.42 -2.92 -0.11
N GLY A 180 -2.54 -2.44 -0.65
CA GLY A 180 -3.32 -3.16 -1.66
C GLY A 180 -2.55 -3.39 -2.95
N VAL A 181 -1.83 -2.38 -3.44
CA VAL A 181 -0.99 -2.48 -4.65
C VAL A 181 0.16 -3.48 -4.43
N ILE A 182 0.80 -3.42 -3.25
CA ILE A 182 1.85 -4.39 -2.88
C ILE A 182 1.27 -5.81 -2.83
N GLY A 183 0.14 -5.99 -2.14
CA GLY A 183 -0.54 -7.28 -2.07
C GLY A 183 -0.93 -7.83 -3.44
N ALA A 184 -1.49 -6.99 -4.32
CA ALA A 184 -1.83 -7.37 -5.70
C ALA A 184 -0.59 -7.80 -6.50
N SER A 185 0.54 -7.09 -6.34
CA SER A 185 1.82 -7.44 -6.99
C SER A 185 2.38 -8.77 -6.47
N VAL A 186 2.33 -9.00 -5.15
CA VAL A 186 2.72 -10.30 -4.54
C VAL A 186 1.79 -11.41 -5.02
N GLY A 187 0.47 -11.14 -5.04
CA GLY A 187 -0.53 -12.09 -5.55
C GLY A 187 -0.28 -12.49 -7.00
N ALA A 188 0.11 -11.53 -7.84
CA ALA A 188 0.47 -11.79 -9.23
C ALA A 188 1.76 -12.64 -9.34
N ALA A 189 2.81 -12.31 -8.57
CA ALA A 189 4.08 -13.03 -8.61
C ALA A 189 3.99 -14.47 -8.09
N LEU A 190 3.10 -14.73 -7.14
CA LEU A 190 2.92 -16.03 -6.48
C LEU A 190 1.65 -16.78 -6.92
N HIS A 191 0.86 -16.23 -7.85
CA HIS A 191 -0.41 -16.80 -8.31
C HIS A 191 -1.41 -17.07 -7.16
N LEU A 192 -1.50 -16.14 -6.21
CA LEU A 192 -2.37 -16.29 -5.06
C LEU A 192 -3.86 -16.09 -5.43
N ALA A 193 -4.72 -16.83 -4.74
CA ALA A 193 -6.16 -16.60 -4.78
C ALA A 193 -6.51 -15.19 -4.26
N PRO A 194 -7.64 -14.58 -4.70
CA PRO A 194 -8.04 -13.22 -4.32
C PRO A 194 -8.01 -12.95 -2.82
N GLN A 195 -8.57 -13.82 -2.01
CA GLN A 195 -8.60 -13.69 -0.54
C GLN A 195 -7.20 -13.71 0.08
N LYS A 196 -6.30 -14.57 -0.41
CA LYS A 196 -4.91 -14.62 0.07
C LYS A 196 -4.12 -13.39 -0.34
N THR A 197 -4.38 -12.86 -1.53
CA THR A 197 -3.83 -11.59 -1.99
C THR A 197 -4.22 -10.43 -1.06
N LEU A 198 -5.51 -10.37 -0.67
CA LEU A 198 -6.01 -9.38 0.28
C LEU A 198 -5.36 -9.53 1.67
N GLU A 199 -5.26 -10.75 2.21
CA GLU A 199 -4.62 -11.01 3.49
C GLU A 199 -3.16 -10.54 3.51
N VAL A 200 -2.41 -10.80 2.43
CA VAL A 200 -1.02 -10.29 2.26
C VAL A 200 -0.99 -8.77 2.31
N SER A 201 -1.93 -8.08 1.65
CA SER A 201 -1.96 -6.61 1.64
C SER A 201 -2.08 -6.01 3.06
N TRP A 202 -2.84 -6.66 3.94
CA TRP A 202 -3.06 -6.22 5.31
C TRP A 202 -1.89 -6.43 6.25
N THR A 203 -0.95 -7.32 5.90
CA THR A 203 0.24 -7.59 6.72
C THR A 203 1.40 -6.64 6.47
N SER A 204 1.34 -5.84 5.40
CA SER A 204 2.39 -4.86 5.08
C SER A 204 2.47 -3.78 6.15
N ARG A 205 3.69 -3.45 6.62
CA ARG A 205 3.94 -2.36 7.57
C ARG A 205 4.14 -1.03 6.82
N ASN A 206 3.84 0.08 7.48
CA ASN A 206 4.16 1.40 6.95
C ASN A 206 5.66 1.55 6.74
N ALA A 207 6.06 2.19 5.65
CA ALA A 207 7.43 2.35 5.19
C ALA A 207 8.22 1.05 4.99
N SER A 208 7.58 -0.14 5.05
CA SER A 208 8.23 -1.37 4.62
C SER A 208 8.39 -1.41 3.11
N TYR A 209 9.34 -2.21 2.63
CA TYR A 209 9.53 -2.43 1.20
C TYR A 209 9.47 -3.91 0.84
N THR A 210 9.00 -4.17 -0.38
CA THR A 210 8.86 -5.51 -0.98
C THR A 210 9.59 -5.52 -2.31
N GLU A 211 10.41 -6.52 -2.57
CA GLU A 211 11.29 -6.56 -3.73
C GLU A 211 10.90 -7.67 -4.70
N PHE A 212 10.99 -7.35 -5.98
CA PHE A 212 10.77 -8.28 -7.09
C PHE A 212 11.93 -8.25 -8.05
N LEU A 213 12.42 -9.42 -8.41
CA LEU A 213 13.36 -9.60 -9.52
C LEU A 213 12.56 -9.85 -10.80
N PHE A 214 12.89 -9.12 -11.87
CA PHE A 214 12.16 -9.26 -13.12
C PHE A 214 13.02 -9.21 -14.37
N SER A 215 12.47 -9.75 -15.45
CA SER A 215 12.90 -9.65 -16.85
C SER A 215 11.66 -9.49 -17.73
N LYS A 216 11.78 -9.56 -19.04
CA LYS A 216 10.62 -9.58 -19.95
C LYS A 216 9.66 -10.73 -19.64
N GLU A 217 10.20 -11.92 -19.31
CA GLU A 217 9.42 -13.17 -19.13
C GLU A 217 9.18 -13.53 -17.67
N ARG A 218 9.92 -12.95 -16.74
CA ARG A 218 9.89 -13.33 -15.33
C ARG A 218 9.55 -12.16 -14.44
N PHE A 219 8.66 -12.41 -13.47
CA PHE A 219 8.36 -11.52 -12.34
C PHE A 219 8.29 -12.37 -11.07
N SER A 220 9.28 -12.25 -10.20
CA SER A 220 9.43 -13.11 -9.02
C SER A 220 9.57 -12.29 -7.76
N LEU A 221 8.83 -12.63 -6.72
CA LEU A 221 9.02 -12.09 -5.37
C LEU A 221 10.42 -12.49 -4.88
N SER A 222 11.22 -11.52 -4.47
CA SER A 222 12.54 -11.70 -3.86
C SER A 222 12.46 -11.61 -2.34
N SER A 223 11.75 -10.61 -1.83
CA SER A 223 11.55 -10.42 -0.39
C SER A 223 10.24 -9.66 -0.14
N PHE A 224 9.62 -9.87 1.02
CA PHE A 224 8.33 -9.26 1.37
C PHE A 224 8.38 -8.55 2.71
N ASN A 225 7.78 -7.34 2.76
CA ASN A 225 7.54 -6.57 3.98
C ASN A 225 8.82 -6.33 4.80
N ASN A 226 9.93 -6.02 4.11
CA ASN A 226 11.21 -5.74 4.76
C ASN A 226 11.16 -4.39 5.51
N HIS A 227 11.65 -4.37 6.73
CA HIS A 227 11.68 -3.19 7.57
C HIS A 227 12.91 -3.13 8.49
N PRO A 228 14.13 -3.50 8.00
CA PRO A 228 15.33 -3.53 8.85
C PRO A 228 15.74 -2.13 9.34
N HIS A 229 15.26 -1.08 8.71
CA HIS A 229 15.47 0.32 9.09
C HIS A 229 14.56 0.76 10.25
N LEU A 230 13.47 0.05 10.54
CA LEU A 230 12.53 0.36 11.63
C LEU A 230 12.87 -0.49 12.86
N GLU A 231 13.99 -0.16 13.52
CA GLU A 231 14.52 -0.97 14.61
C GLU A 231 13.74 -0.83 15.93
N GLN A 232 13.07 0.31 16.11
CA GLN A 232 12.34 0.63 17.33
C GLN A 232 10.89 0.15 17.23
N PRO A 233 10.33 -0.53 18.26
CA PRO A 233 8.95 -1.05 18.20
C PRO A 233 7.89 0.01 17.89
N GLU A 234 8.06 1.26 18.36
CA GLU A 234 7.14 2.37 18.10
C GLU A 234 7.12 2.83 16.64
N LEU A 235 8.14 2.48 15.85
CA LEU A 235 8.20 2.72 14.41
C LEU A 235 7.42 1.67 13.61
N LEU A 236 7.02 0.56 14.23
CA LEU A 236 6.33 -0.53 13.54
C LEU A 236 4.82 -0.31 13.57
N THR A 237 4.29 0.26 12.51
CA THR A 237 2.85 0.53 12.36
C THR A 237 2.26 -0.18 11.13
N TYR A 238 0.96 -0.44 11.17
CA TYR A 238 0.21 -1.07 10.07
C TYR A 238 -0.79 -0.12 9.41
N ARG A 239 -1.11 0.97 10.10
CA ARG A 239 -2.05 2.03 9.64
C ARG A 239 -1.67 3.38 10.23
#